data_2c399470df8f03205bc2a80d2068df4d
#
_entry.id   2c399470df8f03205bc2a80d2068df4d
#
_cell.length_a   1.000
_cell.length_b   1.000
_cell.length_c   1.000
_cell.angle_alpha   90.00
_cell.angle_beta   90.00
_cell.angle_gamma   90.00
#
_symmetry.space_group_name_H-M   'P 1'
#
loop_
_entity.id
_entity.type
_entity.pdbx_description
1 polymer ?
#
loop_
_entity_poly.entity_id
_entity_poly.type
_entity_poly.pdbx_seq_one_letter_code
_entity_poly.pdbx_strand_id
1 'polypeptide(L)'
;MTRRLFNWGYDDVTQFLKEHGFEHYKSFRGSHELWGKFNEDATLERTVEVNRTHGAYPIKTLKIMIKQSGISQKEWIAWAGS
;
A
#
# COMPACT_ATOMS: atom_id res chain seq x y z
N MET A 1 -12.14 17.76 0.79
CA MET A 1 -10.79 18.14 0.31
C MET A 1 -9.96 16.90 0.09
N THR A 2 -9.30 16.80 -1.05
CA THR A 2 -8.47 15.66 -1.38
C THR A 2 -7.19 15.67 -0.56
N ARG A 3 -6.85 14.57 0.08
CA ARG A 3 -5.66 14.47 0.92
C ARG A 3 -4.36 14.39 0.13
N ARG A 4 -4.40 13.91 -1.11
CA ARG A 4 -3.22 13.69 -1.94
C ARG A 4 -2.29 12.67 -1.30
N LEU A 5 -0.98 12.84 -1.46
CA LEU A 5 0.02 11.94 -0.86
C LEU A 5 0.52 12.52 0.46
N PHE A 6 -0.40 12.92 1.29
CA PHE A 6 -0.08 13.63 2.51
C PHE A 6 -0.78 12.97 3.68
N ASN A 7 -0.01 12.71 4.73
CA ASN A 7 -0.55 12.19 5.97
C ASN A 7 -1.16 10.78 5.86
N TRP A 8 -0.56 9.94 5.03
CA TRP A 8 -0.96 8.55 4.92
C TRP A 8 -0.27 7.72 5.98
N GLY A 9 -1.03 6.99 6.78
CA GLY A 9 -0.50 6.08 7.76
C GLY A 9 -0.68 4.63 7.34
N TYR A 10 -0.29 3.72 8.24
CA TYR A 10 -0.37 2.29 8.01
C TYR A 10 -1.79 1.84 7.65
N ASP A 11 -2.79 2.30 8.42
CA ASP A 11 -4.17 1.90 8.17
C ASP A 11 -4.68 2.37 6.81
N ASP A 12 -4.28 3.57 6.41
CA ASP A 12 -4.67 4.10 5.11
C ASP A 12 -4.12 3.25 3.97
N VAL A 13 -2.83 2.96 4.04
CA VAL A 13 -2.16 2.19 2.99
C VAL A 13 -2.72 0.78 2.91
N THR A 14 -2.86 0.11 4.06
CA THR A 14 -3.33 -1.28 4.04
C THR A 14 -4.79 -1.37 3.62
N GLN A 15 -5.61 -0.40 3.99
CA GLN A 15 -7.01 -0.37 3.55
C GLN A 15 -7.09 -0.19 2.05
N PHE A 16 -6.30 0.73 1.49
CA PHE A 16 -6.24 0.94 0.05
C PHE A 16 -5.83 -0.35 -0.66
N LEU A 17 -4.77 -1.00 -0.16
CA LEU A 17 -4.28 -2.23 -0.76
C LEU A 17 -5.33 -3.34 -0.72
N LYS A 18 -6.02 -3.49 0.40
CA LYS A 18 -7.08 -4.50 0.52
C LYS A 18 -8.19 -4.27 -0.50
N GLU A 19 -8.60 -3.02 -0.67
CA GLU A 19 -9.66 -2.69 -1.61
C GLU A 19 -9.24 -2.88 -3.07
N HIS A 20 -7.93 -2.98 -3.31
CA HIS A 20 -7.40 -3.17 -4.65
C HIS A 20 -6.84 -4.58 -4.87
N GLY A 21 -7.27 -5.52 -4.04
CA GLY A 21 -6.96 -6.93 -4.26
C GLY A 21 -5.69 -7.44 -3.63
N PHE A 22 -5.04 -6.63 -2.78
CA PHE A 22 -3.87 -7.07 -2.04
C PHE A 22 -4.28 -7.64 -0.69
N GLU A 23 -3.47 -8.55 -0.17
CA GLU A 23 -3.67 -9.09 1.17
C GLU A 23 -2.33 -9.25 1.87
N HIS A 24 -2.36 -9.30 3.19
CA HIS A 24 -1.14 -9.52 3.96
C HIS A 24 -0.59 -10.89 3.59
N TYR A 25 0.66 -10.91 3.09
CA TYR A 25 1.29 -12.14 2.63
C TYR A 25 2.19 -12.73 3.72
N LYS A 26 3.11 -11.94 4.23
CA LYS A 26 3.96 -12.38 5.34
C LYS A 26 4.61 -11.18 6.03
N SER A 27 5.01 -11.38 7.28
CA SER A 27 5.76 -10.40 8.04
C SER A 27 7.19 -10.88 8.21
N PHE A 28 8.13 -9.95 8.24
CA PHE A 28 9.53 -10.27 8.48
C PHE A 28 10.19 -9.09 9.18
N ARG A 29 11.26 -9.37 9.92
CA ARG A 29 12.02 -8.35 10.64
C ARG A 29 11.13 -7.39 11.43
N GLY A 30 10.32 -7.95 12.33
CA GLY A 30 9.49 -7.15 13.21
C GLY A 30 8.37 -6.44 12.49
N SER A 31 8.55 -5.17 12.16
CA SER A 31 7.49 -4.35 11.62
C SER A 31 7.37 -4.37 10.09
N HIS A 32 8.24 -5.09 9.39
CA HIS A 32 8.19 -5.15 7.93
C HIS A 32 7.20 -6.21 7.47
N GLU A 33 6.34 -5.85 6.52
CA GLU A 33 5.33 -6.73 5.97
C GLU A 33 5.39 -6.73 4.45
N LEU A 34 5.04 -7.86 3.85
CA LEU A 34 4.80 -7.93 2.42
C LEU A 34 3.32 -8.13 2.19
N TRP A 35 2.75 -7.28 1.37
CA TRP A 35 1.36 -7.37 0.95
C TRP A 35 1.35 -7.83 -0.50
N GLY A 36 0.62 -8.88 -0.79
CA GLY A 36 0.65 -9.51 -2.09
C GLY A 36 -0.67 -9.49 -2.81
N LYS A 37 -0.58 -9.35 -4.13
CA LYS A 37 -1.73 -9.51 -5.00
C LYS A 37 -1.50 -10.77 -5.82
N PHE A 38 -2.49 -11.68 -5.81
CA PHE A 38 -2.39 -12.97 -6.45
C PHE A 38 -3.26 -13.04 -7.69
N ASN A 39 -2.78 -13.78 -8.68
CA ASN A 39 -3.55 -14.10 -9.86
C ASN A 39 -4.56 -15.19 -9.54
N GLU A 40 -5.48 -15.46 -10.47
CA GLU A 40 -6.50 -16.49 -10.29
C GLU A 40 -5.89 -17.88 -10.07
N ASP A 41 -4.72 -18.13 -10.63
CA ASP A 41 -4.03 -19.41 -10.47
C ASP A 41 -3.18 -19.49 -9.20
N ALA A 42 -3.37 -18.53 -8.30
CA ALA A 42 -2.66 -18.42 -7.04
C ALA A 42 -1.19 -18.06 -7.15
N THR A 43 -0.72 -17.66 -8.32
CA THR A 43 0.64 -17.14 -8.45
C THR A 43 0.67 -15.67 -8.01
N LEU A 44 1.81 -15.27 -7.46
CA LEU A 44 1.97 -13.91 -6.95
C LEU A 44 2.22 -12.95 -8.10
N GLU A 45 1.33 -11.97 -8.24
CA GLU A 45 1.44 -10.98 -9.31
C GLU A 45 2.32 -9.79 -8.90
N ARG A 46 2.10 -9.26 -7.69
CA ARG A 46 2.82 -8.09 -7.18
C ARG A 46 2.97 -8.16 -5.69
N THR A 47 3.99 -7.50 -5.18
CA THR A 47 4.16 -7.32 -3.74
C THR A 47 4.44 -5.86 -3.44
N VAL A 48 3.93 -5.41 -2.30
CA VAL A 48 4.22 -4.09 -1.76
C VAL A 48 4.80 -4.29 -0.37
N GLU A 49 5.95 -3.68 -0.13
CA GLU A 49 6.57 -3.73 1.19
C GLU A 49 5.99 -2.61 2.04
N VAL A 50 5.39 -2.97 3.17
CA VAL A 50 4.76 -2.01 4.07
C VAL A 50 5.42 -2.13 5.43
N ASN A 51 5.95 -1.03 5.93
CA ASN A 51 6.54 -0.98 7.25
C ASN A 51 5.50 -0.43 8.22
N ARG A 52 5.16 -1.21 9.25
CA ARG A 52 4.20 -0.74 10.26
C ARG A 52 4.84 0.42 11.01
N THR A 53 4.11 1.52 11.09
CA THR A 53 4.58 2.72 11.75
C THR A 53 3.43 3.37 12.49
N HIS A 54 3.76 4.20 13.47
CA HIS A 54 2.77 4.92 14.25
C HIS A 54 2.40 6.27 13.64
N GLY A 55 3.20 6.75 12.70
CA GLY A 55 2.97 8.03 12.07
C GLY A 55 2.70 7.91 10.59
N ALA A 56 2.67 9.06 9.94
CA ALA A 56 2.49 9.11 8.49
C ALA A 56 3.78 8.72 7.80
N TYR A 57 3.64 8.09 6.64
CA TYR A 57 4.80 7.75 5.82
C TYR A 57 5.37 9.01 5.17
N PRO A 58 6.70 9.12 5.09
CA PRO A 58 7.30 10.16 4.25
C PRO A 58 6.83 9.96 2.81
N ILE A 59 6.67 11.07 2.08
CA ILE A 59 6.21 11.03 0.69
C ILE A 59 7.09 10.11 -0.16
N LYS A 60 8.39 10.14 0.06
CA LYS A 60 9.32 9.30 -0.67
C LYS A 60 9.01 7.80 -0.48
N THR A 61 8.76 7.40 0.77
CA THR A 61 8.41 6.03 1.09
C THR A 61 7.08 5.64 0.44
N LEU A 62 6.10 6.55 0.53
CA LEU A 62 4.79 6.31 -0.05
C LEU A 62 4.88 6.12 -1.57
N LYS A 63 5.70 6.92 -2.24
CA LYS A 63 5.88 6.79 -3.69
C LYS A 63 6.49 5.45 -4.09
N ILE A 64 7.35 4.90 -3.24
CA ILE A 64 7.91 3.57 -3.48
C ILE A 64 6.78 2.52 -3.43
N MET A 65 5.91 2.60 -2.42
CA MET A 65 4.79 1.69 -2.30
C MET A 65 3.82 1.82 -3.48
N ILE A 66 3.57 3.04 -3.92
CA ILE A 66 2.73 3.29 -5.09
C ILE A 66 3.30 2.58 -6.31
N LYS A 67 4.60 2.74 -6.53
CA LYS A 67 5.27 2.11 -7.67
C LYS A 67 5.20 0.58 -7.58
N GLN A 68 5.44 0.03 -6.40
CA GLN A 68 5.39 -1.42 -6.20
C GLN A 68 3.99 -1.96 -6.44
N SER A 69 2.95 -1.20 -6.10
CA SER A 69 1.57 -1.63 -6.26
C SER A 69 1.14 -1.77 -7.72
N GLY A 70 1.80 -1.05 -8.61
CA GLY A 70 1.37 -1.00 -10.00
C GLY A 70 0.11 -0.19 -10.23
N ILE A 71 -0.42 0.44 -9.19
CA ILE A 71 -1.62 1.28 -9.28
C ILE A 71 -1.15 2.73 -9.34
N SER A 72 -1.73 3.51 -10.24
CA SER A 72 -1.28 4.88 -10.47
C SER A 72 -1.43 5.76 -9.24
N GLN A 73 -0.55 6.75 -9.13
CA GLN A 73 -0.63 7.74 -8.06
C GLN A 73 -1.99 8.44 -8.06
N LYS A 74 -2.53 8.67 -9.25
CA LYS A 74 -3.84 9.29 -9.41
C LYS A 74 -4.93 8.48 -8.70
N GLU A 75 -4.87 7.16 -8.82
CA GLU A 75 -5.82 6.26 -8.15
C GLU A 75 -5.71 6.36 -6.63
N TRP A 76 -4.49 6.37 -6.13
CA TRP A 76 -4.27 6.51 -4.69
C TRP A 76 -4.85 7.82 -4.17
N ILE A 77 -4.59 8.91 -4.88
CA ILE A 77 -5.09 10.23 -4.48
C ILE A 77 -6.61 10.27 -4.55
N ALA A 78 -7.20 9.72 -5.60
CA ALA A 78 -8.65 9.69 -5.76
C ALA A 78 -9.32 8.92 -4.63
N TRP A 79 -8.73 7.80 -4.23
CA TRP A 79 -9.26 7.00 -3.13
C TRP A 79 -9.25 7.79 -1.82
N ALA A 80 -8.18 8.53 -1.56
CA ALA A 80 -8.06 9.33 -0.34
C ALA A 80 -9.09 10.47 -0.28
N GLY A 81 -9.56 10.92 -1.42
CA GLY A 81 -10.54 12.00 -1.49
C GLY A 81 -11.99 11.55 -1.49
N SER A 82 -12.22 10.26 -1.54
CA SER A 82 -13.59 9.74 -1.61
C SER A 82 -14.24 9.60 -0.24
#